data_c6d371aab36004dc8934e94fe29e88cb
#
_entry.id   c6d371aab36004dc8934e94fe29e88cb
#
_cell.length_a   1.000
_cell.length_b   1.000
_cell.length_c   1.000
_cell.angle_alpha   90.00
_cell.angle_beta   90.00
_cell.angle_gamma   90.00
#
_symmetry.space_group_name_H-M   'P 1'
#
loop_
_entity.id
_entity.type
_entity.pdbx_description
1 polymer ?
#
loop_
_entity_poly.entity_id
_entity_poly.type
_entity_poly.pdbx_seq_one_letter_code
_entity_poly.pdbx_strand_id
1 'polypeptide(L)'
;MESYYLDWANLLLRWVHVITAIAWIGSSFYFVFLDSSLVPPESKELRDRGVGGELWAIHGGGFYNPQKYTVAPKVLPDHLHWFYLESYSTWLSGMALFTVSYLWSASTYLIDKSLMHWSSGAAIGVALSFLVVFWMVYDLICQAFGQRKNGDAIVGALVFVVVCFASWLACQWFAGRAAFLLVGAMIATAMSANVFFWIIPGQRTTVKDLREGRPVDPIHGQRAKQRSVHNTYFTLPVLFAMLSNHYSFTYTNKYNWIVLVLMMLAGALIRQFFVMRHGYKLGRNSHPWPYALVGGAVIVGAIVWMKPPLQAAVVSPSAASTSVATAAGAGPGFMEVKKVLEQRCYMCHGSAVQMKNVRLDTPELLKQHAQSVYQQTVVSKLMPMNNATGITDAERALIGQWFRAGAKME
;
A
#
# COMPACT_ATOMS: atom_id res chain seq x y z
N MET A 1 -27.93 4.68 -11.67
CA MET A 1 -28.24 4.35 -10.24
C MET A 1 -27.16 3.47 -9.62
N GLU A 2 -26.74 2.37 -10.25
CA GLU A 2 -25.68 1.48 -9.72
C GLU A 2 -24.36 2.23 -9.44
N SER A 3 -23.89 3.05 -10.37
CA SER A 3 -22.67 3.87 -10.20
C SER A 3 -22.76 4.80 -8.99
N TYR A 4 -23.91 5.41 -8.73
CA TYR A 4 -24.14 6.29 -7.59
C TYR A 4 -23.97 5.55 -6.25
N TYR A 5 -24.55 4.36 -6.12
CA TYR A 5 -24.40 3.55 -4.91
C TYR A 5 -22.98 3.02 -4.73
N LEU A 6 -22.31 2.66 -5.81
CA LEU A 6 -20.91 2.23 -5.76
C LEU A 6 -19.95 3.37 -5.35
N ASP A 7 -20.21 4.60 -5.81
CA ASP A 7 -19.43 5.77 -5.40
C ASP A 7 -19.60 6.05 -3.89
N TRP A 8 -20.84 5.97 -3.37
CA TRP A 8 -21.10 6.09 -1.93
C TRP A 8 -20.46 4.95 -1.13
N ALA A 9 -20.61 3.72 -1.58
CA ALA A 9 -19.99 2.56 -0.92
C ALA A 9 -18.46 2.71 -0.87
N ASN A 10 -17.82 3.14 -1.97
CA ASN A 10 -16.38 3.39 -2.01
C ASN A 10 -15.96 4.49 -1.04
N LEU A 11 -16.72 5.60 -0.99
CA LEU A 11 -16.42 6.70 -0.07
C LEU A 11 -16.52 6.27 1.40
N LEU A 12 -17.65 5.65 1.77
CA LEU A 12 -17.91 5.28 3.17
C LEU A 12 -16.98 4.16 3.64
N LEU A 13 -16.75 3.13 2.82
CA LEU A 13 -15.82 2.06 3.14
C LEU A 13 -14.38 2.58 3.26
N ARG A 14 -13.97 3.50 2.39
CA ARG A 14 -12.66 4.13 2.46
C ARG A 14 -12.51 4.96 3.73
N TRP A 15 -13.52 5.70 4.09
CA TRP A 15 -13.52 6.49 5.31
C TRP A 15 -13.40 5.61 6.56
N VAL A 16 -14.23 4.57 6.67
CA VAL A 16 -14.14 3.59 7.76
C VAL A 16 -12.78 2.90 7.79
N HIS A 17 -12.28 2.46 6.62
CA HIS A 17 -10.98 1.78 6.52
C HIS A 17 -9.83 2.67 6.99
N VAL A 18 -9.82 3.94 6.61
CA VAL A 18 -8.79 4.89 7.04
C VAL A 18 -8.84 5.10 8.55
N ILE A 19 -10.04 5.27 9.15
CA ILE A 19 -10.20 5.46 10.60
C ILE A 19 -9.69 4.23 11.37
N THR A 20 -10.10 3.03 10.96
CA THR A 20 -9.69 1.78 11.63
C THR A 20 -8.20 1.51 11.45
N ALA A 21 -7.64 1.80 10.27
CA ALA A 21 -6.21 1.67 10.00
C ALA A 21 -5.38 2.64 10.86
N ILE A 22 -5.83 3.90 11.02
CA ILE A 22 -5.17 4.88 11.90
C ILE A 22 -5.19 4.38 13.34
N ALA A 23 -6.32 3.86 13.83
CA ALA A 23 -6.44 3.30 15.17
C ALA A 23 -5.47 2.13 15.39
N TRP A 24 -5.41 1.19 14.44
CA TRP A 24 -4.50 0.03 14.52
C TRP A 24 -3.03 0.44 14.45
N ILE A 25 -2.66 1.29 13.51
CA ILE A 25 -1.29 1.79 13.36
C ILE A 25 -0.88 2.58 14.60
N GLY A 26 -1.76 3.46 15.09
CA GLY A 26 -1.52 4.28 16.28
C GLY A 26 -1.28 3.43 17.52
N SER A 27 -2.12 2.43 17.79
CA SER A 27 -1.93 1.51 18.92
C SER A 27 -0.63 0.70 18.77
N SER A 28 -0.33 0.18 17.57
CA SER A 28 0.91 -0.55 17.31
C SER A 28 2.15 0.32 17.56
N PHE A 29 2.15 1.57 17.11
CA PHE A 29 3.27 2.49 17.32
C PHE A 29 3.42 2.86 18.79
N TYR A 30 2.31 3.09 19.49
CA TYR A 30 2.30 3.37 20.91
C TYR A 30 2.90 2.22 21.74
N PHE A 31 2.49 0.98 21.49
CA PHE A 31 3.01 -0.16 22.24
C PHE A 31 4.48 -0.45 21.95
N VAL A 32 4.95 -0.24 20.72
CA VAL A 32 6.38 -0.34 20.40
C VAL A 32 7.18 0.77 21.10
N PHE A 33 6.66 2.00 21.12
CA PHE A 33 7.24 3.10 21.88
C PHE A 33 7.30 2.74 23.38
N LEU A 34 6.18 2.30 23.94
CA LEU A 34 6.07 1.94 25.35
C LEU A 34 7.08 0.85 25.72
N ASP A 35 7.06 -0.29 25.03
CA ASP A 35 7.99 -1.42 25.26
C ASP A 35 9.47 -1.01 25.21
N SER A 36 9.81 -0.12 24.28
CA SER A 36 11.19 0.34 24.09
C SER A 36 11.62 1.41 25.08
N SER A 37 10.68 2.06 25.79
CA SER A 37 10.92 3.19 26.68
C SER A 37 10.78 2.84 28.16
N LEU A 38 10.29 1.65 28.50
CA LEU A 38 10.17 1.20 29.87
C LEU A 38 11.50 1.14 30.59
N VAL A 39 11.56 1.60 31.83
CA VAL A 39 12.73 1.49 32.74
C VAL A 39 12.36 0.62 33.94
N PRO A 40 13.32 -0.10 34.55
CA PRO A 40 13.05 -0.83 35.77
C PRO A 40 12.51 0.10 36.86
N PRO A 41 11.48 -0.29 37.61
CA PRO A 41 10.90 0.56 38.63
C PRO A 41 11.90 0.78 39.80
N GLU A 42 11.96 1.99 40.30
CA GLU A 42 12.78 2.33 41.46
C GLU A 42 12.18 1.79 42.76
N SER A 43 10.83 1.75 42.85
CA SER A 43 10.11 1.24 44.01
C SER A 43 10.31 -0.25 44.21
N LYS A 44 10.74 -0.64 45.42
CA LYS A 44 10.84 -2.05 45.82
C LYS A 44 9.47 -2.73 45.78
N GLU A 45 8.40 -2.03 46.17
CA GLU A 45 7.03 -2.56 46.14
C GLU A 45 6.61 -2.98 44.74
N LEU A 46 6.90 -2.16 43.71
CA LEU A 46 6.60 -2.48 42.31
C LEU A 46 7.39 -3.73 41.84
N ARG A 47 8.66 -3.82 42.21
CA ARG A 47 9.48 -5.00 41.89
C ARG A 47 8.92 -6.25 42.55
N ASP A 48 8.55 -6.18 43.82
CA ASP A 48 7.98 -7.32 44.57
C ASP A 48 6.61 -7.75 44.01
N ARG A 49 5.88 -6.82 43.38
CA ARG A 49 4.66 -7.12 42.61
C ARG A 49 4.91 -7.77 41.24
N GLY A 50 6.17 -7.84 40.79
CA GLY A 50 6.55 -8.43 39.51
C GLY A 50 6.56 -7.46 38.33
N VAL A 51 6.55 -6.14 38.59
CA VAL A 51 6.69 -5.11 37.54
C VAL A 51 8.13 -5.11 37.04
N GLY A 52 8.32 -5.44 35.76
CA GLY A 52 9.61 -5.46 35.08
C GLY A 52 9.99 -4.14 34.42
N GLY A 53 9.03 -3.24 34.23
CA GLY A 53 9.28 -1.92 33.66
C GLY A 53 8.11 -0.96 33.85
N GLU A 54 8.42 0.32 33.99
CA GLU A 54 7.45 1.41 34.07
C GLU A 54 7.88 2.59 33.18
N LEU A 55 6.93 3.42 32.84
CA LEU A 55 7.16 4.69 32.16
C LEU A 55 6.27 5.77 32.79
N TRP A 56 6.81 6.97 32.99
CA TRP A 56 6.02 8.15 33.30
C TRP A 56 5.77 8.97 32.04
N ALA A 57 4.53 9.22 31.71
CA ALA A 57 4.10 10.00 30.56
C ALA A 57 3.12 11.10 30.94
N ILE A 58 3.13 12.18 30.19
CA ILE A 58 2.18 13.30 30.31
C ILE A 58 1.41 13.41 29.00
N HIS A 59 0.09 13.38 29.08
CA HIS A 59 -0.77 13.61 27.92
C HIS A 59 -2.09 14.28 28.36
N GLY A 60 -2.52 15.33 27.63
CA GLY A 60 -3.79 15.99 27.88
C GLY A 60 -3.93 16.55 29.31
N GLY A 61 -2.81 16.96 29.93
CA GLY A 61 -2.79 17.47 31.34
C GLY A 61 -2.77 16.38 32.41
N GLY A 62 -2.86 15.10 32.05
CA GLY A 62 -2.81 13.96 32.97
C GLY A 62 -1.43 13.29 33.02
N PHE A 63 -1.08 12.76 34.20
CA PHE A 63 0.08 11.91 34.40
C PHE A 63 -0.31 10.45 34.30
N TYR A 64 0.41 9.70 33.48
CA TYR A 64 0.17 8.27 33.23
C TYR A 64 1.42 7.48 33.63
N ASN A 65 1.20 6.37 34.35
CA ASN A 65 2.27 5.44 34.73
C ASN A 65 1.94 4.01 34.25
N PRO A 66 2.10 3.72 32.95
CA PRO A 66 2.02 2.35 32.45
C PRO A 66 3.08 1.46 33.07
N GLN A 67 2.66 0.30 33.59
CA GLN A 67 3.50 -0.73 34.19
C GLN A 67 3.39 -2.02 33.37
N LYS A 68 4.51 -2.63 33.07
CA LYS A 68 4.60 -3.92 32.39
C LYS A 68 5.14 -4.98 33.34
N TYR A 69 4.40 -6.04 33.53
CA TYR A 69 4.82 -7.20 34.31
C TYR A 69 5.74 -8.09 33.50
N THR A 70 6.74 -8.70 34.16
CA THR A 70 7.74 -9.55 33.49
C THR A 70 7.10 -10.80 32.88
N VAL A 71 6.20 -11.43 33.64
CA VAL A 71 5.39 -12.57 33.18
C VAL A 71 3.92 -12.20 33.26
N ALA A 72 3.40 -11.97 34.48
CA ALA A 72 2.02 -11.59 34.73
C ALA A 72 1.89 -10.94 36.12
N PRO A 73 0.82 -10.15 36.37
CA PRO A 73 0.49 -9.72 37.73
C PRO A 73 0.10 -10.93 38.57
N LYS A 74 0.37 -10.87 39.89
CA LYS A 74 -0.03 -11.93 40.84
C LYS A 74 -1.53 -12.14 40.90
N VAL A 75 -2.29 -11.09 40.67
CA VAL A 75 -3.75 -11.10 40.57
C VAL A 75 -4.15 -10.43 39.27
N LEU A 76 -4.83 -11.15 38.41
CA LEU A 76 -5.40 -10.60 37.17
C LEU A 76 -6.71 -9.91 37.48
N PRO A 77 -6.94 -8.69 36.95
CA PRO A 77 -8.25 -8.05 37.02
C PRO A 77 -9.29 -8.84 36.18
N ASP A 78 -10.55 -8.75 36.60
CA ASP A 78 -11.63 -9.43 35.88
C ASP A 78 -11.81 -8.90 34.47
N HIS A 79 -11.68 -7.59 34.29
CA HIS A 79 -11.81 -6.92 33.01
C HIS A 79 -10.43 -6.64 32.41
N LEU A 80 -10.18 -7.25 31.24
CA LEU A 80 -9.00 -7.02 30.42
C LEU A 80 -9.44 -6.40 29.10
N HIS A 81 -8.80 -5.31 28.70
CA HIS A 81 -8.99 -4.75 27.35
C HIS A 81 -8.12 -5.50 26.36
N TRP A 82 -8.70 -5.93 25.23
CA TRP A 82 -8.04 -6.71 24.19
C TRP A 82 -7.91 -5.87 22.91
N PHE A 83 -6.70 -5.60 22.50
CA PHE A 83 -6.40 -4.84 21.26
C PHE A 83 -6.44 -5.76 20.03
N TYR A 84 -7.62 -6.03 19.50
CA TYR A 84 -7.81 -6.85 18.29
C TYR A 84 -8.86 -6.28 17.34
N LEU A 85 -9.82 -5.52 17.83
CA LEU A 85 -10.91 -4.98 17.00
C LEU A 85 -10.36 -4.04 15.94
N GLU A 86 -9.32 -3.27 16.25
CA GLU A 86 -8.66 -2.36 15.33
C GLU A 86 -8.10 -3.11 14.12
N SER A 87 -7.48 -4.27 14.36
CA SER A 87 -6.95 -5.14 13.30
C SER A 87 -8.07 -5.77 12.47
N TYR A 88 -9.09 -6.32 13.12
CA TYR A 88 -10.17 -7.02 12.43
C TYR A 88 -11.04 -6.07 11.62
N SER A 89 -11.41 -4.91 12.19
CA SER A 89 -12.18 -3.90 11.49
C SER A 89 -11.41 -3.29 10.31
N THR A 90 -10.08 -3.12 10.44
CA THR A 90 -9.23 -2.68 9.34
C THR A 90 -9.22 -3.72 8.20
N TRP A 91 -9.05 -5.00 8.52
CA TRP A 91 -9.05 -6.04 7.49
C TRP A 91 -10.42 -6.18 6.82
N LEU A 92 -11.52 -6.22 7.60
CA LEU A 92 -12.88 -6.35 7.06
C LEU A 92 -13.24 -5.16 6.16
N SER A 93 -13.00 -3.93 6.63
CA SER A 93 -13.26 -2.73 5.82
C SER A 93 -12.36 -2.66 4.59
N GLY A 94 -11.11 -3.11 4.71
CA GLY A 94 -10.16 -3.21 3.59
C GLY A 94 -10.60 -4.21 2.54
N MET A 95 -11.07 -5.39 2.93
CA MET A 95 -11.61 -6.41 2.02
C MET A 95 -12.88 -5.93 1.34
N ALA A 96 -13.80 -5.28 2.06
CA ALA A 96 -15.00 -4.69 1.48
C ALA A 96 -14.63 -3.59 0.46
N LEU A 97 -13.69 -2.71 0.80
CA LEU A 97 -13.19 -1.67 -0.11
C LEU A 97 -12.49 -2.27 -1.34
N PHE A 98 -11.69 -3.32 -1.17
CA PHE A 98 -11.05 -4.02 -2.28
C PHE A 98 -12.09 -4.66 -3.21
N THR A 99 -13.13 -5.26 -2.64
CA THR A 99 -14.24 -5.83 -3.40
C THR A 99 -14.94 -4.76 -4.26
N VAL A 100 -15.37 -3.67 -3.66
CA VAL A 100 -16.08 -2.59 -4.37
C VAL A 100 -15.19 -1.88 -5.39
N SER A 101 -13.89 -1.70 -5.07
CA SER A 101 -12.99 -0.91 -5.92
C SER A 101 -12.35 -1.70 -7.06
N TYR A 102 -12.14 -3.02 -6.89
CA TYR A 102 -11.38 -3.83 -7.84
C TYR A 102 -12.07 -5.11 -8.28
N LEU A 103 -12.73 -5.84 -7.38
CA LEU A 103 -13.31 -7.14 -7.73
C LEU A 103 -14.65 -6.99 -8.44
N TRP A 104 -15.47 -5.98 -8.09
CA TRP A 104 -16.78 -5.72 -8.72
C TRP A 104 -16.67 -5.49 -10.21
N SER A 105 -15.66 -4.73 -10.64
CA SER A 105 -15.39 -4.45 -12.05
C SER A 105 -13.97 -4.90 -12.41
N ALA A 106 -13.67 -6.18 -12.22
CA ALA A 106 -12.33 -6.75 -12.37
C ALA A 106 -11.74 -6.55 -13.77
N SER A 107 -12.57 -6.61 -14.82
CA SER A 107 -12.17 -6.35 -16.21
C SER A 107 -11.58 -4.95 -16.44
N THR A 108 -12.00 -3.96 -15.61
CA THR A 108 -11.60 -2.56 -15.76
C THR A 108 -10.48 -2.18 -14.81
N TYR A 109 -10.51 -2.69 -13.57
CA TYR A 109 -9.62 -2.20 -12.51
C TYR A 109 -8.51 -3.17 -12.11
N LEU A 110 -8.73 -4.48 -12.31
CA LEU A 110 -7.79 -5.53 -11.91
C LEU A 110 -6.95 -6.04 -13.09
N ILE A 111 -7.60 -6.20 -14.28
CA ILE A 111 -6.99 -6.80 -15.45
C ILE A 111 -6.36 -5.72 -16.34
N ASP A 112 -5.14 -5.98 -16.82
CA ASP A 112 -4.54 -5.28 -17.96
C ASP A 112 -4.33 -6.31 -19.08
N LYS A 113 -5.12 -6.15 -20.16
CA LYS A 113 -5.08 -7.08 -21.31
C LYS A 113 -3.77 -7.03 -22.10
N SER A 114 -2.96 -5.99 -21.90
CA SER A 114 -1.63 -5.92 -22.52
C SER A 114 -0.59 -6.80 -21.79
N LEU A 115 -0.86 -7.15 -20.53
CA LEU A 115 -0.02 -8.02 -19.71
C LEU A 115 -0.52 -9.47 -19.75
N MET A 116 -1.82 -9.67 -19.46
CA MET A 116 -2.39 -11.00 -19.35
C MET A 116 -3.89 -11.04 -19.72
N HIS A 117 -4.28 -12.03 -20.51
CA HIS A 117 -5.67 -12.23 -20.91
C HIS A 117 -6.46 -13.08 -19.89
N TRP A 118 -6.78 -12.48 -18.73
CA TRP A 118 -7.60 -13.11 -17.72
C TRP A 118 -9.10 -13.03 -18.03
N SER A 119 -9.86 -14.06 -17.67
CA SER A 119 -11.29 -13.87 -17.37
C SER A 119 -11.44 -13.17 -16.01
N SER A 120 -12.53 -12.45 -15.80
CA SER A 120 -12.77 -11.74 -14.51
C SER A 120 -12.74 -12.70 -13.32
N GLY A 121 -13.36 -13.88 -13.44
CA GLY A 121 -13.36 -14.89 -12.38
C GLY A 121 -11.96 -15.43 -12.06
N ALA A 122 -11.16 -15.73 -13.09
CA ALA A 122 -9.78 -16.19 -12.91
C ALA A 122 -8.92 -15.10 -12.25
N ALA A 123 -9.01 -13.85 -12.69
CA ALA A 123 -8.29 -12.72 -12.10
C ALA A 123 -8.63 -12.54 -10.63
N ILE A 124 -9.92 -12.60 -10.27
CA ILE A 124 -10.38 -12.51 -8.88
C ILE A 124 -9.82 -13.68 -8.06
N GLY A 125 -9.94 -14.91 -8.55
CA GLY A 125 -9.43 -16.10 -7.86
C GLY A 125 -7.93 -16.02 -7.60
N VAL A 126 -7.13 -15.60 -8.61
CA VAL A 126 -5.69 -15.42 -8.47
C VAL A 126 -5.37 -14.28 -7.51
N ALA A 127 -6.06 -13.13 -7.57
CA ALA A 127 -5.85 -12.03 -6.65
C ALA A 127 -6.12 -12.44 -5.19
N LEU A 128 -7.20 -13.17 -4.94
CA LEU A 128 -7.49 -13.68 -3.59
C LEU A 128 -6.47 -14.74 -3.14
N SER A 129 -5.95 -15.55 -4.07
CA SER A 129 -4.92 -16.53 -3.74
C SER A 129 -3.60 -15.88 -3.30
N PHE A 130 -3.24 -14.68 -3.81
CA PHE A 130 -2.09 -13.93 -3.31
C PHE A 130 -2.19 -13.66 -1.80
N LEU A 131 -3.39 -13.30 -1.30
CA LEU A 131 -3.59 -13.01 0.11
C LEU A 131 -3.38 -14.26 0.97
N VAL A 132 -3.99 -15.36 0.55
CA VAL A 132 -3.98 -16.64 1.32
C VAL A 132 -2.61 -17.31 1.24
N VAL A 133 -2.06 -17.47 0.01
CA VAL A 133 -0.78 -18.17 -0.20
C VAL A 133 0.37 -17.42 0.47
N PHE A 134 0.41 -16.09 0.35
CA PHE A 134 1.45 -15.32 1.03
C PHE A 134 1.40 -15.52 2.54
N TRP A 135 0.20 -15.44 3.15
CA TRP A 135 0.07 -15.67 4.58
C TRP A 135 0.53 -17.09 4.96
N MET A 136 0.14 -18.12 4.21
CA MET A 136 0.57 -19.49 4.47
C MET A 136 2.09 -19.65 4.39
N VAL A 137 2.72 -19.11 3.33
CA VAL A 137 4.18 -19.18 3.15
C VAL A 137 4.90 -18.41 4.27
N TYR A 138 4.45 -17.21 4.58
CA TYR A 138 4.96 -16.40 5.68
C TYR A 138 4.84 -17.14 7.03
N ASP A 139 3.69 -17.74 7.29
CA ASP A 139 3.43 -18.47 8.53
C ASP A 139 4.32 -19.71 8.66
N LEU A 140 4.49 -20.48 7.58
CA LEU A 140 5.40 -21.61 7.53
C LEU A 140 6.86 -21.20 7.79
N ILE A 141 7.33 -20.10 7.19
CA ILE A 141 8.67 -19.55 7.43
C ILE A 141 8.84 -19.22 8.92
N CYS A 142 7.87 -18.54 9.52
CA CYS A 142 7.93 -18.19 10.93
C CYS A 142 7.89 -19.41 11.86
N GLN A 143 7.11 -20.43 11.54
CA GLN A 143 7.07 -21.68 12.32
C GLN A 143 8.39 -22.46 12.21
N ALA A 144 8.99 -22.52 11.02
CA ALA A 144 10.22 -23.28 10.77
C ALA A 144 11.47 -22.63 11.35
N PHE A 145 11.55 -21.29 11.28
CA PHE A 145 12.77 -20.54 11.57
C PHE A 145 12.65 -19.56 12.74
N GLY A 146 11.45 -19.13 13.12
CA GLY A 146 11.23 -18.03 14.06
C GLY A 146 11.79 -18.26 15.46
N GLN A 147 11.87 -19.50 15.92
CA GLN A 147 12.40 -19.85 17.25
C GLN A 147 13.89 -20.27 17.24
N ARG A 148 14.56 -20.18 16.09
CA ARG A 148 15.98 -20.51 15.96
C ARG A 148 16.86 -19.35 16.45
N LYS A 149 18.13 -19.66 16.76
CA LYS A 149 19.15 -18.63 16.97
C LYS A 149 19.22 -17.74 15.72
N ASN A 150 19.13 -16.42 15.87
CA ASN A 150 19.00 -15.44 14.77
C ASN A 150 17.72 -15.61 13.91
N GLY A 151 16.67 -16.23 14.48
CA GLY A 151 15.43 -16.52 13.75
C GLY A 151 14.80 -15.28 13.11
N ASP A 152 14.76 -14.15 13.80
CA ASP A 152 14.19 -12.90 13.27
C ASP A 152 14.91 -12.41 11.99
N ALA A 153 16.25 -12.51 11.95
CA ALA A 153 17.01 -12.14 10.76
C ALA A 153 16.77 -13.09 9.58
N ILE A 154 16.72 -14.41 9.85
CA ILE A 154 16.42 -15.43 8.83
C ILE A 154 15.01 -15.24 8.29
N VAL A 155 14.02 -15.09 9.16
CA VAL A 155 12.63 -14.87 8.76
C VAL A 155 12.51 -13.56 7.97
N GLY A 156 13.14 -12.47 8.44
CA GLY A 156 13.13 -11.19 7.73
C GLY A 156 13.69 -11.29 6.32
N ALA A 157 14.84 -11.98 6.14
CA ALA A 157 15.44 -12.19 4.82
C ALA A 157 14.56 -13.05 3.90
N LEU A 158 14.04 -14.18 4.38
CA LEU A 158 13.18 -15.06 3.59
C LEU A 158 11.86 -14.38 3.19
N VAL A 159 11.23 -13.68 4.14
CA VAL A 159 9.99 -12.93 3.87
C VAL A 159 10.25 -11.81 2.87
N PHE A 160 11.37 -11.11 2.97
CA PHE A 160 11.75 -10.09 1.98
C PHE A 160 11.86 -10.68 0.57
N VAL A 161 12.52 -11.83 0.41
CA VAL A 161 12.61 -12.54 -0.88
C VAL A 161 11.21 -12.91 -1.42
N VAL A 162 10.34 -13.43 -0.56
CA VAL A 162 8.96 -13.77 -0.94
C VAL A 162 8.17 -12.52 -1.37
N VAL A 163 8.33 -11.40 -0.65
CA VAL A 163 7.69 -10.12 -1.02
C VAL A 163 8.22 -9.59 -2.35
N CYS A 164 9.53 -9.68 -2.61
CA CYS A 164 10.11 -9.30 -3.91
C CYS A 164 9.52 -10.14 -5.05
N PHE A 165 9.46 -11.46 -4.88
CA PHE A 165 8.89 -12.37 -5.87
C PHE A 165 7.40 -12.10 -6.10
N ALA A 166 6.61 -11.95 -5.04
CA ALA A 166 5.19 -11.65 -5.14
C ALA A 166 4.93 -10.28 -5.79
N SER A 167 5.77 -9.28 -5.50
CA SER A 167 5.68 -7.95 -6.13
C SER A 167 5.95 -8.02 -7.63
N TRP A 168 7.01 -8.75 -8.02
CA TRP A 168 7.31 -8.99 -9.42
C TRP A 168 6.15 -9.72 -10.11
N LEU A 169 5.67 -10.81 -9.54
CA LEU A 169 4.61 -11.63 -10.10
C LEU A 169 3.29 -10.85 -10.24
N ALA A 170 2.90 -10.10 -9.21
CA ALA A 170 1.70 -9.26 -9.26
C ALA A 170 1.77 -8.22 -10.38
N CYS A 171 2.93 -7.57 -10.56
CA CYS A 171 3.14 -6.59 -11.64
C CYS A 171 3.21 -7.20 -13.05
N GLN A 172 3.47 -8.51 -13.18
CA GLN A 172 3.38 -9.21 -14.47
C GLN A 172 1.96 -9.64 -14.82
N TRP A 173 1.10 -9.84 -13.80
CA TRP A 173 -0.21 -10.44 -13.99
C TRP A 173 -1.39 -9.48 -13.92
N PHE A 174 -1.22 -8.37 -13.23
CA PHE A 174 -2.28 -7.40 -12.96
C PHE A 174 -1.90 -6.00 -13.41
N ALA A 175 -2.90 -5.18 -13.62
CA ALA A 175 -2.70 -3.75 -13.86
C ALA A 175 -1.85 -3.13 -12.74
N GLY A 176 -0.87 -2.31 -13.08
CA GLY A 176 0.13 -1.82 -12.13
C GLY A 176 -0.46 -1.20 -10.87
N ARG A 177 -1.56 -0.42 -10.99
CA ARG A 177 -2.30 0.12 -9.86
C ARG A 177 -2.87 -0.98 -8.95
N ALA A 178 -3.46 -2.02 -9.55
CA ALA A 178 -4.02 -3.15 -8.83
C ALA A 178 -2.93 -4.00 -8.18
N ALA A 179 -1.81 -4.24 -8.89
CA ALA A 179 -0.67 -5.00 -8.40
C ALA A 179 -0.09 -4.39 -7.12
N PHE A 180 0.11 -3.07 -7.08
CA PHE A 180 0.63 -2.37 -5.89
C PHE A 180 -0.32 -2.52 -4.70
N LEU A 181 -1.62 -2.28 -4.93
CA LEU A 181 -2.63 -2.45 -3.89
C LEU A 181 -2.69 -3.91 -3.42
N LEU A 182 -2.64 -4.88 -4.35
CA LEU A 182 -2.70 -6.31 -4.04
C LEU A 182 -1.54 -6.74 -3.14
N VAL A 183 -0.33 -6.28 -3.42
CA VAL A 183 0.84 -6.54 -2.57
C VAL A 183 0.66 -5.93 -1.18
N GLY A 184 0.14 -4.71 -1.09
CA GLY A 184 -0.22 -4.09 0.19
C GLY A 184 -1.28 -4.89 0.96
N ALA A 185 -2.35 -5.31 0.28
CA ALA A 185 -3.43 -6.10 0.86
C ALA A 185 -2.95 -7.50 1.32
N MET A 186 -2.05 -8.12 0.56
CA MET A 186 -1.39 -9.40 0.88
C MET A 186 -0.64 -9.30 2.21
N ILE A 187 0.21 -8.30 2.36
CA ILE A 187 0.97 -8.07 3.60
C ILE A 187 0.03 -7.71 4.76
N ALA A 188 -0.96 -6.82 4.53
CA ALA A 188 -1.94 -6.44 5.55
C ALA A 188 -2.79 -7.63 6.01
N THR A 189 -3.13 -8.57 5.09
CA THR A 189 -3.81 -9.82 5.44
C THR A 189 -2.94 -10.67 6.36
N ALA A 190 -1.65 -10.82 6.08
CA ALA A 190 -0.73 -11.54 6.98
C ALA A 190 -0.62 -10.86 8.35
N MET A 191 -0.62 -9.51 8.39
CA MET A 191 -0.61 -8.76 9.66
C MET A 191 -1.87 -9.04 10.50
N SER A 192 -3.05 -9.02 9.89
CA SER A 192 -4.31 -9.31 10.61
C SER A 192 -4.42 -10.78 10.99
N ALA A 193 -3.97 -11.68 10.12
CA ALA A 193 -3.90 -13.12 10.40
C ALA A 193 -2.96 -13.43 11.57
N ASN A 194 -1.85 -12.69 11.73
CA ASN A 194 -1.00 -12.78 12.92
C ASN A 194 -1.77 -12.47 14.21
N VAL A 195 -2.62 -11.45 14.19
CA VAL A 195 -3.46 -11.11 15.35
C VAL A 195 -4.48 -12.21 15.61
N PHE A 196 -5.16 -12.70 14.57
CA PHE A 196 -6.25 -13.65 14.66
C PHE A 196 -5.78 -15.06 15.05
N PHE A 197 -4.71 -15.58 14.45
CA PHE A 197 -4.29 -16.98 14.63
C PHE A 197 -3.20 -17.17 15.70
N TRP A 198 -2.41 -16.14 16.01
CA TRP A 198 -1.26 -16.27 16.89
C TRP A 198 -1.33 -15.38 18.12
N ILE A 199 -1.53 -14.07 17.95
CA ILE A 199 -1.42 -13.13 19.08
C ILE A 199 -2.57 -13.33 20.05
N ILE A 200 -3.81 -13.22 19.61
CA ILE A 200 -4.98 -13.30 20.48
C ILE A 200 -5.18 -14.71 21.05
N PRO A 201 -5.08 -15.80 20.27
CA PRO A 201 -5.17 -17.16 20.85
C PRO A 201 -4.08 -17.43 21.90
N GLY A 202 -2.83 -17.04 21.62
CA GLY A 202 -1.74 -17.19 22.58
C GLY A 202 -1.97 -16.42 23.89
N GLN A 203 -2.44 -15.18 23.79
CA GLN A 203 -2.79 -14.36 24.96
C GLN A 203 -3.97 -14.97 25.74
N ARG A 204 -5.01 -15.47 25.05
CA ARG A 204 -6.14 -16.15 25.70
C ARG A 204 -5.71 -17.39 26.46
N THR A 205 -4.80 -18.19 25.90
CA THR A 205 -4.24 -19.38 26.58
C THR A 205 -3.49 -18.94 27.83
N THR A 206 -2.62 -17.94 27.74
CA THR A 206 -1.87 -17.39 28.89
C THR A 206 -2.81 -16.89 29.99
N VAL A 207 -3.85 -16.13 29.66
CA VAL A 207 -4.82 -15.60 30.64
C VAL A 207 -5.60 -16.76 31.29
N LYS A 208 -5.99 -17.77 30.51
CA LYS A 208 -6.68 -18.96 31.03
C LYS A 208 -5.80 -19.70 32.04
N ASP A 209 -4.53 -19.97 31.70
CA ASP A 209 -3.59 -20.68 32.58
C ASP A 209 -3.36 -19.93 33.88
N LEU A 210 -3.19 -18.59 33.82
CA LEU A 210 -3.07 -17.77 35.00
C LEU A 210 -4.30 -17.80 35.91
N ARG A 211 -5.51 -17.73 35.34
CA ARG A 211 -6.76 -17.79 36.11
C ARG A 211 -6.99 -19.16 36.78
N GLU A 212 -6.50 -20.20 36.14
CA GLU A 212 -6.60 -21.57 36.65
C GLU A 212 -5.40 -21.98 37.55
N GLY A 213 -4.47 -21.03 37.80
CA GLY A 213 -3.28 -21.28 38.63
C GLY A 213 -2.26 -22.22 37.98
N ARG A 214 -2.33 -22.42 36.68
CA ARG A 214 -1.39 -23.26 35.93
C ARG A 214 -0.13 -22.49 35.54
N PRO A 215 1.02 -23.16 35.39
CA PRO A 215 2.21 -22.58 34.82
C PRO A 215 1.95 -22.06 33.39
N VAL A 216 2.38 -20.84 33.10
CA VAL A 216 2.28 -20.25 31.76
C VAL A 216 3.42 -20.75 30.88
N ASP A 217 3.13 -21.27 29.70
CA ASP A 217 4.14 -21.58 28.70
C ASP A 217 4.63 -20.30 28.02
N PRO A 218 5.94 -19.94 28.16
CA PRO A 218 6.50 -18.74 27.55
C PRO A 218 6.42 -18.70 26.03
N ILE A 219 6.24 -19.85 25.37
CA ILE A 219 6.19 -19.95 23.90
C ILE A 219 5.07 -19.11 23.29
N HIS A 220 3.92 -19.02 23.98
CA HIS A 220 2.79 -18.21 23.51
C HIS A 220 3.14 -16.73 23.44
N GLY A 221 3.81 -16.21 24.49
CA GLY A 221 4.28 -14.83 24.52
C GLY A 221 5.38 -14.54 23.51
N GLN A 222 6.32 -15.46 23.35
CA GLN A 222 7.42 -15.32 22.39
C GLN A 222 6.92 -15.27 20.95
N ARG A 223 6.04 -16.19 20.56
CA ARG A 223 5.42 -16.21 19.22
C ARG A 223 4.58 -14.96 18.99
N ALA A 224 3.75 -14.57 19.93
CA ALA A 224 2.93 -13.37 19.84
C ALA A 224 3.79 -12.11 19.67
N LYS A 225 4.87 -11.98 20.44
CA LYS A 225 5.81 -10.86 20.34
C LYS A 225 6.48 -10.81 18.97
N GLN A 226 7.00 -11.94 18.46
CA GLN A 226 7.63 -12.01 17.14
C GLN A 226 6.66 -11.53 16.05
N ARG A 227 5.42 -12.05 16.02
CA ARG A 227 4.41 -11.65 15.04
C ARG A 227 4.03 -10.16 15.16
N SER A 228 3.95 -9.62 16.36
CA SER A 228 3.71 -8.20 16.61
C SER A 228 4.85 -7.33 16.11
N VAL A 229 6.10 -7.77 16.28
CA VAL A 229 7.29 -7.09 15.73
C VAL A 229 7.25 -7.09 14.20
N HIS A 230 6.93 -8.21 13.56
CA HIS A 230 6.77 -8.26 12.10
C HIS A 230 5.70 -7.29 11.59
N ASN A 231 4.53 -7.24 12.25
CA ASN A 231 3.48 -6.28 11.92
C ASN A 231 4.00 -4.84 11.96
N THR A 232 4.87 -4.52 12.92
CA THR A 232 5.51 -3.20 13.03
C THR A 232 6.34 -2.83 11.80
N TYR A 233 7.13 -3.77 11.26
CA TYR A 233 7.94 -3.55 10.06
C TYR A 233 7.12 -3.53 8.76
N PHE A 234 6.01 -4.24 8.72
CA PHE A 234 5.10 -4.24 7.57
C PHE A 234 4.30 -2.94 7.43
N THR A 235 4.19 -2.14 8.48
CA THR A 235 3.30 -0.96 8.51
C THR A 235 3.65 0.05 7.41
N LEU A 236 4.90 0.54 7.34
CA LEU A 236 5.27 1.55 6.32
C LEU A 236 5.25 0.98 4.89
N PRO A 237 5.72 -0.25 4.62
CA PRO A 237 5.50 -0.93 3.35
C PRO A 237 4.04 -0.96 2.90
N VAL A 238 3.12 -1.38 3.76
CA VAL A 238 1.69 -1.41 3.47
C VAL A 238 1.14 -0.01 3.20
N LEU A 239 1.50 0.98 4.02
CA LEU A 239 1.06 2.36 3.82
C LEU A 239 1.50 2.90 2.46
N PHE A 240 2.75 2.66 2.03
CA PHE A 240 3.19 3.05 0.71
C PHE A 240 2.35 2.39 -0.39
N ALA A 241 2.16 1.06 -0.32
CA ALA A 241 1.38 0.33 -1.30
C ALA A 241 -0.08 0.85 -1.39
N MET A 242 -0.71 1.20 -0.26
CA MET A 242 -2.07 1.75 -0.23
C MET A 242 -2.13 3.18 -0.79
N LEU A 243 -1.14 4.03 -0.48
CA LEU A 243 -1.06 5.41 -0.96
C LEU A 243 -0.71 5.49 -2.45
N SER A 244 0.01 4.51 -2.98
CA SER A 244 0.49 4.48 -4.38
C SER A 244 -0.62 4.65 -5.41
N ASN A 245 -1.86 4.29 -5.07
CA ASN A 245 -3.03 4.49 -5.94
C ASN A 245 -3.25 5.94 -6.39
N HIS A 246 -2.72 6.90 -5.65
CA HIS A 246 -2.81 8.33 -5.94
C HIS A 246 -1.61 8.85 -6.75
N TYR A 247 -0.59 8.02 -6.99
CA TYR A 247 0.69 8.42 -7.60
C TYR A 247 1.03 7.52 -8.80
N SER A 248 0.37 7.80 -9.91
CA SER A 248 0.44 6.97 -11.13
C SER A 248 1.86 6.75 -11.65
N PHE A 249 2.74 7.76 -11.53
CA PHE A 249 4.13 7.66 -11.98
C PHE A 249 4.91 6.49 -11.33
N THR A 250 4.46 5.97 -10.19
CA THR A 250 5.09 4.83 -9.51
C THR A 250 4.73 3.51 -10.18
N TYR A 251 3.43 3.25 -10.41
CA TYR A 251 2.96 1.97 -10.94
C TYR A 251 2.88 1.90 -12.48
N THR A 252 2.98 3.04 -13.19
CA THR A 252 3.08 3.06 -14.65
C THR A 252 4.53 2.97 -15.16
N ASN A 253 5.50 2.99 -14.26
CA ASN A 253 6.91 2.83 -14.62
C ASN A 253 7.16 1.43 -15.23
N LYS A 254 8.04 1.35 -16.22
CA LYS A 254 8.44 0.09 -16.86
C LYS A 254 8.93 -0.97 -15.84
N TYR A 255 9.58 -0.51 -14.80
CA TYR A 255 10.13 -1.34 -13.71
C TYR A 255 9.36 -1.13 -12.40
N ASN A 256 8.03 -1.03 -12.50
CA ASN A 256 7.14 -0.70 -11.37
C ASN A 256 7.33 -1.62 -10.16
N TRP A 257 7.56 -2.93 -10.36
CA TRP A 257 7.81 -3.85 -9.26
C TRP A 257 9.08 -3.48 -8.46
N ILE A 258 10.14 -2.97 -9.14
CA ILE A 258 11.36 -2.50 -8.46
C ILE A 258 11.04 -1.25 -7.64
N VAL A 259 10.27 -0.31 -8.20
CA VAL A 259 9.81 0.87 -7.46
C VAL A 259 9.06 0.46 -6.19
N LEU A 260 8.13 -0.49 -6.31
CA LEU A 260 7.37 -1.01 -5.17
C LEU A 260 8.29 -1.60 -4.10
N VAL A 261 9.21 -2.48 -4.48
CA VAL A 261 10.16 -3.13 -3.57
C VAL A 261 11.10 -2.14 -2.90
N LEU A 262 11.68 -1.19 -3.66
CA LEU A 262 12.58 -0.18 -3.09
C LEU A 262 11.87 0.72 -2.08
N MET A 263 10.65 1.15 -2.37
CA MET A 263 9.88 1.99 -1.44
C MET A 263 9.45 1.22 -0.19
N MET A 264 9.09 -0.07 -0.32
CA MET A 264 8.80 -0.92 0.84
C MET A 264 10.04 -1.17 1.70
N LEU A 265 11.20 -1.41 1.07
CA LEU A 265 12.49 -1.57 1.76
C LEU A 265 12.85 -0.28 2.51
N ALA A 266 12.75 0.88 1.86
CA ALA A 266 13.00 2.16 2.50
C ALA A 266 12.07 2.37 3.71
N GLY A 267 10.79 2.04 3.57
CA GLY A 267 9.83 2.09 4.67
C GLY A 267 10.24 1.21 5.85
N ALA A 268 10.65 -0.04 5.60
CA ALA A 268 11.10 -0.97 6.64
C ALA A 268 12.37 -0.46 7.35
N LEU A 269 13.35 0.09 6.60
CA LEU A 269 14.58 0.66 7.16
C LEU A 269 14.29 1.90 8.01
N ILE A 270 13.44 2.81 7.53
CA ILE A 270 13.02 3.97 8.30
C ILE A 270 12.29 3.53 9.57
N ARG A 271 11.46 2.50 9.49
CA ARG A 271 10.80 1.94 10.67
C ARG A 271 11.77 1.38 11.68
N GLN A 272 12.84 0.72 11.23
CA GLN A 272 13.92 0.23 12.10
C GLN A 272 14.56 1.36 12.93
N PHE A 273 14.80 2.51 12.32
CA PHE A 273 15.28 3.69 13.06
C PHE A 273 14.34 4.05 14.22
N PHE A 274 13.04 4.14 13.97
CA PHE A 274 12.07 4.51 15.00
C PHE A 274 11.95 3.44 16.10
N VAL A 275 12.02 2.16 15.75
CA VAL A 275 11.99 1.05 16.73
C VAL A 275 13.22 1.11 17.66
N MET A 276 14.41 1.33 17.12
CA MET A 276 15.65 1.34 17.90
C MET A 276 15.87 2.63 18.70
N ARG A 277 15.31 3.76 18.25
CA ARG A 277 15.61 5.09 18.79
C ARG A 277 15.40 5.20 20.30
N HIS A 278 14.34 4.61 20.83
CA HIS A 278 14.02 4.71 22.26
C HIS A 278 14.99 3.87 23.11
N GLY A 279 15.28 2.65 22.69
CA GLY A 279 16.28 1.80 23.34
C GLY A 279 17.70 2.40 23.27
N TYR A 280 18.02 3.10 22.17
CA TYR A 280 19.28 3.84 22.06
C TYR A 280 19.42 4.94 23.12
N LYS A 281 18.35 5.73 23.35
CA LYS A 281 18.32 6.77 24.40
C LYS A 281 18.56 6.20 25.81
N LEU A 282 18.22 4.94 26.02
CA LEU A 282 18.41 4.21 27.26
C LEU A 282 19.71 3.36 27.30
N GLY A 283 20.58 3.52 26.30
CA GLY A 283 21.84 2.78 26.20
C GLY A 283 21.70 1.27 25.87
N ARG A 284 20.51 0.83 25.40
CA ARG A 284 20.23 -0.58 25.12
C ARG A 284 20.50 -1.00 23.67
N ASN A 285 20.46 -0.07 22.74
CA ASN A 285 20.63 -0.32 21.32
C ASN A 285 21.81 0.46 20.77
N SER A 286 22.40 -0.03 19.68
CA SER A 286 23.36 0.71 18.87
C SER A 286 22.71 1.94 18.22
N HIS A 287 23.54 2.83 17.70
CA HIS A 287 23.07 4.07 17.05
C HIS A 287 22.17 3.79 15.84
N PRO A 288 20.91 4.30 15.80
CA PRO A 288 19.92 3.88 14.80
C PRO A 288 20.00 4.64 13.47
N TRP A 289 20.75 5.76 13.39
CA TRP A 289 20.82 6.64 12.21
C TRP A 289 21.21 5.93 10.89
N PRO A 290 22.08 4.90 10.87
CA PRO A 290 22.42 4.22 9.62
C PRO A 290 21.18 3.70 8.88
N TYR A 291 20.19 3.20 9.59
CA TYR A 291 18.95 2.70 8.97
C TYR A 291 18.13 3.81 8.31
N ALA A 292 17.99 4.97 8.96
CA ALA A 292 17.28 6.11 8.38
C ALA A 292 18.04 6.68 7.18
N LEU A 293 19.37 6.78 7.26
CA LEU A 293 20.21 7.28 6.17
C LEU A 293 20.15 6.36 4.95
N VAL A 294 20.27 5.04 5.14
CA VAL A 294 20.15 4.07 4.04
C VAL A 294 18.74 4.09 3.46
N GLY A 295 17.69 4.10 4.30
CA GLY A 295 16.31 4.24 3.82
C GLY A 295 16.08 5.52 3.02
N GLY A 296 16.60 6.65 3.49
CA GLY A 296 16.57 7.92 2.77
C GLY A 296 17.34 7.88 1.44
N ALA A 297 18.53 7.27 1.44
CA ALA A 297 19.35 7.09 0.24
C ALA A 297 18.64 6.22 -0.81
N VAL A 298 17.93 5.16 -0.40
CA VAL A 298 17.10 4.34 -1.30
C VAL A 298 16.01 5.18 -1.95
N ILE A 299 15.31 6.04 -1.19
CA ILE A 299 14.28 6.95 -1.74
C ILE A 299 14.89 7.92 -2.74
N VAL A 300 15.98 8.60 -2.36
CA VAL A 300 16.67 9.55 -3.25
C VAL A 300 17.17 8.84 -4.51
N GLY A 301 17.75 7.65 -4.37
CA GLY A 301 18.18 6.83 -5.50
C GLY A 301 17.02 6.47 -6.43
N ALA A 302 15.86 6.09 -5.90
CA ALA A 302 14.66 5.82 -6.68
C ALA A 302 14.17 7.07 -7.41
N ILE A 303 14.15 8.23 -6.76
CA ILE A 303 13.76 9.52 -7.38
C ILE A 303 14.69 9.87 -8.55
N VAL A 304 16.00 9.74 -8.35
CA VAL A 304 16.99 10.04 -9.40
C VAL A 304 16.87 9.05 -10.56
N TRP A 305 16.72 7.75 -10.26
CA TRP A 305 16.59 6.70 -11.26
C TRP A 305 15.30 6.82 -12.08
N MET A 306 14.20 7.23 -11.47
CA MET A 306 12.90 7.41 -12.14
C MET A 306 12.79 8.75 -12.88
N LYS A 307 13.77 9.63 -12.77
CA LYS A 307 13.74 10.93 -13.45
C LYS A 307 13.58 10.74 -14.96
N PRO A 308 12.54 11.35 -15.59
CA PRO A 308 12.41 11.32 -17.04
C PRO A 308 13.68 11.86 -17.70
N PRO A 309 14.15 11.29 -18.83
CA PRO A 309 15.22 11.91 -19.59
C PRO A 309 14.83 13.35 -19.87
N LEU A 310 15.76 14.29 -19.67
CA LEU A 310 15.57 15.68 -20.08
C LEU A 310 15.19 15.65 -21.56
N GLN A 311 13.92 15.90 -21.87
CA GLN A 311 13.55 16.21 -23.25
C GLN A 311 14.39 17.44 -23.58
N ALA A 312 15.33 17.28 -24.53
CA ALA A 312 15.98 18.42 -25.12
C ALA A 312 14.86 19.40 -25.46
N ALA A 313 14.89 20.60 -24.86
CA ALA A 313 13.93 21.62 -25.16
C ALA A 313 13.91 21.71 -26.68
N VAL A 314 12.78 21.36 -27.30
CA VAL A 314 12.53 21.70 -28.68
C VAL A 314 12.55 23.24 -28.64
N VAL A 315 13.69 23.78 -28.93
CA VAL A 315 13.85 25.23 -29.14
C VAL A 315 12.86 25.55 -30.23
N SER A 316 11.75 26.18 -29.85
CA SER A 316 10.87 26.80 -30.82
C SER A 316 11.76 27.72 -31.63
N PRO A 317 11.91 27.58 -32.95
CA PRO A 317 12.65 28.54 -33.73
C PRO A 317 11.96 29.88 -33.56
N SER A 318 12.61 30.78 -32.85
CA SER A 318 12.28 32.22 -32.87
C SER A 318 12.13 32.64 -34.33
N ALA A 319 11.06 33.35 -34.61
CA ALA A 319 10.72 33.88 -35.92
C ALA A 319 11.92 34.61 -36.55
N ALA A 320 12.56 33.96 -37.50
CA ALA A 320 13.34 34.60 -38.53
C ALA A 320 12.76 34.16 -39.87
N SER A 321 12.08 35.05 -40.49
CA SER A 321 11.47 34.95 -41.80
C SER A 321 12.46 34.48 -42.86
N THR A 322 12.25 33.35 -43.46
CA THR A 322 12.64 33.12 -44.86
C THR A 322 11.71 32.02 -45.43
N SER A 323 10.97 32.42 -46.42
CA SER A 323 10.05 31.63 -47.21
C SER A 323 10.76 30.50 -47.95
N VAL A 324 10.47 29.26 -47.54
CA VAL A 324 10.49 28.12 -48.46
C VAL A 324 9.26 27.31 -48.17
N ALA A 325 8.35 27.33 -49.12
CA ALA A 325 7.14 26.52 -49.12
C ALA A 325 7.54 25.05 -49.32
N THR A 326 7.54 24.28 -48.22
CA THR A 326 7.44 22.81 -48.27
C THR A 326 6.21 22.42 -47.48
N ALA A 327 5.36 21.64 -48.11
CA ALA A 327 4.04 21.20 -47.63
C ALA A 327 4.06 20.81 -46.14
N ALA A 328 3.54 21.68 -45.27
CA ALA A 328 3.18 21.36 -43.92
C ALA A 328 2.00 20.36 -44.02
N GLY A 329 2.28 19.09 -43.74
CA GLY A 329 1.26 18.05 -43.67
C GLY A 329 0.18 18.50 -42.67
N ALA A 330 -1.04 18.60 -43.12
CA ALA A 330 -2.20 18.81 -42.27
C ALA A 330 -2.16 17.76 -41.16
N GLY A 331 -2.21 18.18 -39.89
CA GLY A 331 -2.33 17.23 -38.76
C GLY A 331 -3.51 16.30 -39.00
N PRO A 332 -3.56 15.15 -38.26
CA PRO A 332 -4.63 14.18 -38.46
C PRO A 332 -6.00 14.86 -38.36
N GLY A 333 -6.89 14.54 -39.31
CA GLY A 333 -8.22 15.11 -39.35
C GLY A 333 -9.03 14.71 -38.10
N PHE A 334 -9.90 15.58 -37.64
CA PHE A 334 -10.75 15.30 -36.48
C PHE A 334 -11.52 13.99 -36.63
N MET A 335 -11.96 13.62 -37.84
CA MET A 335 -12.68 12.37 -38.07
C MET A 335 -11.90 11.10 -37.73
N GLU A 336 -10.59 11.09 -37.92
CA GLU A 336 -9.73 9.97 -37.53
C GLU A 336 -9.62 9.84 -35.99
N VAL A 337 -9.43 10.98 -35.32
CA VAL A 337 -9.37 11.04 -33.85
C VAL A 337 -10.72 10.67 -33.26
N LYS A 338 -11.81 11.16 -33.82
CA LYS A 338 -13.19 10.84 -33.39
C LYS A 338 -13.44 9.35 -33.43
N LYS A 339 -13.02 8.65 -34.49
CA LYS A 339 -13.15 7.19 -34.59
C LYS A 339 -12.42 6.45 -33.47
N VAL A 340 -11.23 6.91 -33.09
CA VAL A 340 -10.49 6.36 -31.93
C VAL A 340 -11.25 6.63 -30.65
N LEU A 341 -11.76 7.85 -30.42
CA LEU A 341 -12.51 8.21 -29.22
C LEU A 341 -13.80 7.39 -29.09
N GLU A 342 -14.53 7.19 -30.19
CA GLU A 342 -15.74 6.34 -30.23
C GLU A 342 -15.45 4.91 -29.78
N GLN A 343 -14.36 4.33 -30.26
CA GLN A 343 -13.98 2.95 -29.98
C GLN A 343 -13.35 2.78 -28.58
N ARG A 344 -12.63 3.78 -28.08
CA ARG A 344 -11.78 3.64 -26.91
C ARG A 344 -12.26 4.41 -25.67
N CYS A 345 -13.08 5.46 -25.85
CA CYS A 345 -13.43 6.40 -24.77
C CYS A 345 -14.94 6.48 -24.47
N TYR A 346 -15.82 6.44 -25.49
CA TYR A 346 -17.25 6.73 -25.32
C TYR A 346 -17.99 5.68 -24.51
N MET A 347 -17.48 4.45 -24.42
CA MET A 347 -18.04 3.41 -23.55
C MET A 347 -18.11 3.86 -22.07
N CYS A 348 -17.14 4.68 -21.64
CA CYS A 348 -17.05 5.19 -20.26
C CYS A 348 -17.34 6.70 -20.16
N HIS A 349 -17.16 7.45 -21.26
CA HIS A 349 -17.27 8.90 -21.33
C HIS A 349 -18.24 9.36 -22.42
N GLY A 350 -19.36 8.67 -22.56
CA GLY A 350 -20.45 9.00 -23.51
C GLY A 350 -21.73 9.40 -22.81
N SER A 351 -22.81 9.52 -23.58
CA SER A 351 -24.15 9.90 -23.09
C SER A 351 -24.75 8.85 -22.14
N ALA A 352 -24.48 7.56 -22.39
CA ALA A 352 -25.02 6.46 -21.59
C ALA A 352 -24.26 6.27 -20.25
N VAL A 353 -22.95 6.52 -20.24
CA VAL A 353 -22.08 6.37 -19.07
C VAL A 353 -21.17 7.59 -18.97
N GLN A 354 -21.20 8.30 -17.84
CA GLN A 354 -20.44 9.52 -17.61
C GLN A 354 -19.49 9.37 -16.42
N MET A 355 -18.45 8.53 -16.58
CA MET A 355 -17.50 8.34 -15.49
C MET A 355 -16.84 9.65 -15.10
N LYS A 356 -16.86 9.96 -13.79
CA LYS A 356 -16.36 11.23 -13.23
C LYS A 356 -16.99 12.49 -13.83
N ASN A 357 -18.23 12.39 -14.31
CA ASN A 357 -18.97 13.48 -14.97
C ASN A 357 -18.25 14.06 -16.20
N VAL A 358 -17.39 13.25 -16.84
CA VAL A 358 -16.70 13.62 -18.07
C VAL A 358 -17.39 12.97 -19.27
N ARG A 359 -17.78 13.78 -20.23
CA ARG A 359 -18.30 13.36 -21.54
C ARG A 359 -17.38 13.82 -22.66
N LEU A 360 -17.20 12.98 -23.67
CA LEU A 360 -16.32 13.24 -24.81
C LEU A 360 -17.05 13.02 -26.15
N ASP A 361 -18.35 12.74 -26.12
CA ASP A 361 -19.14 12.29 -27.25
C ASP A 361 -19.71 13.43 -28.10
N THR A 362 -19.47 14.70 -27.71
CA THR A 362 -19.78 15.86 -28.58
C THR A 362 -18.53 16.72 -28.80
N PRO A 363 -18.40 17.41 -29.94
CA PRO A 363 -17.24 18.25 -30.24
C PRO A 363 -16.98 19.32 -29.17
N GLU A 364 -18.03 19.95 -28.64
CA GLU A 364 -17.93 21.01 -27.62
C GLU A 364 -17.34 20.48 -26.31
N LEU A 365 -17.87 19.35 -25.85
CA LEU A 365 -17.37 18.70 -24.62
C LEU A 365 -15.96 18.14 -24.81
N LEU A 366 -15.67 17.56 -25.95
CA LEU A 366 -14.33 17.12 -26.28
C LEU A 366 -13.33 18.28 -26.28
N LYS A 367 -13.70 19.43 -26.87
CA LYS A 367 -12.86 20.64 -26.88
C LYS A 367 -12.57 21.13 -25.47
N GLN A 368 -13.60 21.14 -24.61
CA GLN A 368 -13.46 21.51 -23.20
C GLN A 368 -12.47 20.57 -22.45
N HIS A 369 -12.46 19.30 -22.80
CA HIS A 369 -11.63 18.29 -22.15
C HIS A 369 -10.36 17.91 -22.92
N ALA A 370 -10.05 18.56 -24.05
CA ALA A 370 -8.94 18.17 -24.94
C ALA A 370 -7.58 18.11 -24.23
N GLN A 371 -7.30 19.07 -23.37
CA GLN A 371 -6.08 19.09 -22.53
C GLN A 371 -6.03 17.86 -21.62
N SER A 372 -7.15 17.54 -20.96
CA SER A 372 -7.24 16.39 -20.05
C SER A 372 -7.11 15.08 -20.82
N VAL A 373 -7.74 14.96 -21.99
CA VAL A 373 -7.62 13.80 -22.88
C VAL A 373 -6.15 13.59 -23.28
N TYR A 374 -5.47 14.64 -23.74
CA TYR A 374 -4.05 14.55 -24.06
C TYR A 374 -3.20 14.13 -22.86
N GLN A 375 -3.39 14.78 -21.72
CA GLN A 375 -2.63 14.50 -20.51
C GLN A 375 -2.83 13.06 -20.04
N GLN A 376 -4.09 12.59 -20.02
CA GLN A 376 -4.44 11.27 -19.48
C GLN A 376 -4.17 10.12 -20.46
N THR A 377 -4.31 10.37 -21.77
CA THR A 377 -4.19 9.32 -22.77
C THR A 377 -2.79 9.21 -23.36
N VAL A 378 -2.13 10.35 -23.59
CA VAL A 378 -0.82 10.40 -24.30
C VAL A 378 0.34 10.50 -23.32
N VAL A 379 0.27 11.45 -22.38
CA VAL A 379 1.40 11.73 -21.48
C VAL A 379 1.48 10.73 -20.35
N SER A 380 0.44 10.61 -19.54
CA SER A 380 0.40 9.71 -18.39
C SER A 380 -0.03 8.28 -18.72
N LYS A 381 -0.63 8.06 -19.89
CA LYS A 381 -1.18 6.77 -20.36
C LYS A 381 -2.14 6.10 -19.37
N LEU A 382 -2.79 6.88 -18.50
CA LEU A 382 -3.74 6.38 -17.50
C LEU A 382 -5.09 6.03 -18.11
N MET A 383 -5.45 6.64 -19.24
CA MET A 383 -6.68 6.37 -19.97
C MET A 383 -6.39 5.74 -21.34
N PRO A 384 -7.24 4.82 -21.78
CA PRO A 384 -8.28 4.12 -21.01
C PRO A 384 -7.68 3.38 -19.81
N MET A 385 -8.43 3.36 -18.69
CA MET A 385 -7.93 2.77 -17.45
C MET A 385 -7.50 1.32 -17.66
N ASN A 386 -6.25 0.99 -17.25
CA ASN A 386 -5.63 -0.32 -17.43
C ASN A 386 -5.69 -0.83 -18.89
N ASN A 387 -5.72 0.08 -19.84
CA ASN A 387 -5.89 -0.21 -21.26
C ASN A 387 -7.10 -1.10 -21.58
N ALA A 388 -8.20 -0.95 -20.82
CA ALA A 388 -9.37 -1.82 -20.87
C ALA A 388 -10.04 -1.90 -22.27
N THR A 389 -9.92 -0.84 -23.07
CA THR A 389 -10.42 -0.79 -24.44
C THR A 389 -9.36 -1.12 -25.52
N GLY A 390 -8.14 -1.44 -25.11
CA GLY A 390 -7.06 -1.86 -26.00
C GLY A 390 -6.55 -0.76 -26.92
N ILE A 391 -6.45 0.50 -26.45
CA ILE A 391 -5.87 1.59 -27.25
C ILE A 391 -4.39 1.30 -27.57
N THR A 392 -3.99 1.47 -28.83
CA THR A 392 -2.63 1.25 -29.29
C THR A 392 -1.75 2.48 -29.15
N ASP A 393 -0.43 2.32 -29.19
CA ASP A 393 0.51 3.45 -29.17
C ASP A 393 0.36 4.34 -30.42
N ALA A 394 -0.04 3.79 -31.57
CA ALA A 394 -0.33 4.55 -32.78
C ALA A 394 -1.59 5.44 -32.56
N GLU A 395 -2.66 4.91 -31.97
CA GLU A 395 -3.87 5.70 -31.64
C GLU A 395 -3.58 6.78 -30.61
N ARG A 396 -2.70 6.51 -29.63
CA ARG A 396 -2.23 7.53 -28.66
C ARG A 396 -1.41 8.63 -29.38
N ALA A 397 -0.54 8.24 -30.29
CA ALA A 397 0.25 9.19 -31.07
C ALA A 397 -0.65 10.08 -31.95
N LEU A 398 -1.70 9.51 -32.56
CA LEU A 398 -2.71 10.23 -33.34
C LEU A 398 -3.41 11.29 -32.49
N ILE A 399 -3.91 10.95 -31.30
CA ILE A 399 -4.50 11.91 -30.36
C ILE A 399 -3.49 13.00 -29.99
N GLY A 400 -2.23 12.62 -29.77
CA GLY A 400 -1.17 13.55 -29.43
C GLY A 400 -0.85 14.55 -30.54
N GLN A 401 -0.85 14.10 -31.81
CA GLN A 401 -0.64 14.96 -32.96
C GLN A 401 -1.81 15.94 -33.13
N TRP A 402 -3.05 15.46 -33.07
CA TRP A 402 -4.26 16.27 -33.10
C TRP A 402 -4.25 17.37 -32.02
N PHE A 403 -3.93 17.02 -30.79
CA PHE A 403 -3.87 18.00 -29.70
C PHE A 403 -2.79 19.08 -29.95
N ARG A 404 -1.59 18.68 -30.36
CA ARG A 404 -0.50 19.62 -30.69
C ARG A 404 -0.81 20.50 -31.91
N ALA A 405 -1.67 20.02 -32.83
CA ALA A 405 -2.17 20.81 -33.94
C ALA A 405 -3.30 21.78 -33.56
N GLY A 406 -3.59 21.93 -32.25
CA GLY A 406 -4.59 22.87 -31.71
C GLY A 406 -5.95 22.27 -31.44
N ALA A 407 -6.07 20.94 -31.40
CA ALA A 407 -7.32 20.20 -31.11
C ALA A 407 -8.52 20.70 -31.94
N LYS A 408 -8.31 20.89 -33.24
CA LYS A 408 -9.36 21.35 -34.16
C LYS A 408 -10.46 20.29 -34.29
N MET A 409 -11.71 20.75 -34.42
CA MET A 409 -12.92 19.91 -34.52
C MET A 409 -13.46 19.83 -35.95
N GLU A 410 -12.64 20.22 -36.92
CA GLU A 410 -12.95 20.20 -38.34
C GLU A 410 -12.13 19.16 -39.08
#